data_10c1698f84e4f7fc9a838f352a770ced
#
_entry.id   10c1698f84e4f7fc9a838f352a770ced
#
_cell.length_a   1.000
_cell.length_b   1.000
_cell.length_c   1.000
_cell.angle_alpha   90.00
_cell.angle_beta   90.00
_cell.angle_gamma   90.00
#
_symmetry.space_group_name_H-M   'P 1'
#
loop_
_entity.id
_entity.type
_entity.pdbx_description
1 polymer ?
#
loop_
_entity_poly.entity_id
_entity_poly.type
_entity_poly.pdbx_seq_one_letter_code
_entity_poly.pdbx_strand_id
1 'polypeptide(L)'
;MPLGELGTHALGSVFLDARDLITPELTRRVDAIARACPGFYFGRLDVKVPDIDSLRAGRDLKVLEINGLTSEAAHIYDPRHGLVHAWRTLCRQWRTALEIADRNRRRGVPVTPLRPFLRDSLEALRRQRRESGQLSLAGR
;
A
#
# COMPACT_ATOMS: atom_id res chain seq x y z
N MET A 1 -21.55 12.25 -2.35
CA MET A 1 -20.42 12.47 -1.41
C MET A 1 -19.14 12.09 -2.15
N PRO A 2 -18.16 12.95 -2.28
CA PRO A 2 -16.88 12.58 -2.87
C PRO A 2 -16.19 11.55 -1.99
N LEU A 3 -15.81 10.41 -2.58
CA LEU A 3 -15.16 9.28 -1.91
C LEU A 3 -13.71 9.56 -1.45
N GLY A 4 -13.19 10.76 -1.68
CA GLY A 4 -11.81 11.14 -1.39
C GLY A 4 -11.48 11.44 0.06
N GLU A 5 -12.48 11.52 0.94
CA GLU A 5 -12.25 11.94 2.33
C GLU A 5 -12.40 10.81 3.37
N LEU A 6 -12.88 9.64 2.97
CA LEU A 6 -13.05 8.49 3.85
C LEU A 6 -11.85 7.54 3.70
N GLY A 7 -11.01 7.48 4.70
CA GLY A 7 -9.92 6.50 4.78
C GLY A 7 -8.53 7.05 5.03
N THR A 8 -8.38 8.33 5.33
CA THR A 8 -7.09 8.88 5.76
C THR A 8 -7.02 8.99 7.28
N HIS A 9 -5.87 8.70 7.87
CA HIS A 9 -5.62 8.90 9.31
C HIS A 9 -5.96 10.32 9.79
N ALA A 10 -5.78 11.30 8.91
CA ALA A 10 -6.06 12.71 9.20
C ALA A 10 -7.54 13.01 9.50
N LEU A 11 -8.47 12.12 9.13
CA LEU A 11 -9.91 12.30 9.28
C LEU A 11 -10.54 11.38 10.34
N GLY A 12 -9.72 10.75 11.21
CA GLY A 12 -10.21 9.95 12.32
C GLY A 12 -10.63 8.52 11.94
N SER A 13 -10.21 8.01 10.79
CA SER A 13 -10.44 6.60 10.42
C SER A 13 -9.67 5.67 11.35
N VAL A 14 -10.36 4.65 11.87
CA VAL A 14 -9.75 3.60 12.68
C VAL A 14 -9.43 2.41 11.79
N PHE A 15 -8.18 1.97 11.81
CA PHE A 15 -7.75 0.75 11.12
C PHE A 15 -7.77 -0.42 12.10
N LEU A 16 -8.46 -1.48 11.73
CA LEU A 16 -8.57 -2.69 12.53
C LEU A 16 -7.83 -3.84 11.85
N ASP A 17 -7.24 -4.70 12.66
CA ASP A 17 -6.66 -5.95 12.19
C ASP A 17 -7.77 -6.94 11.84
N ALA A 18 -7.87 -7.27 10.58
CA ALA A 18 -8.86 -8.19 10.01
C ALA A 18 -8.21 -9.42 9.38
N ARG A 19 -7.01 -9.82 9.85
CA ARG A 19 -6.29 -10.99 9.32
C ARG A 19 -7.05 -12.31 9.50
N ASP A 20 -7.94 -12.39 10.46
CA ASP A 20 -8.87 -13.49 10.68
C ASP A 20 -9.91 -13.66 9.54
N LEU A 21 -10.09 -12.63 8.72
CA LEU A 21 -10.97 -12.68 7.54
C LEU A 21 -10.26 -13.22 6.29
N ILE A 22 -8.94 -13.43 6.34
CA ILE A 22 -8.16 -13.93 5.20
C ILE A 22 -8.47 -15.42 4.99
N THR A 23 -9.05 -15.72 3.85
CA THR A 23 -9.36 -17.07 3.40
C THR A 23 -8.50 -17.48 2.21
N PRO A 24 -8.42 -18.77 1.87
CA PRO A 24 -7.79 -19.21 0.63
C PRO A 24 -8.43 -18.60 -0.62
N GLU A 25 -9.75 -18.38 -0.61
CA GLU A 25 -10.53 -17.77 -1.70
C GLU A 25 -10.11 -16.32 -1.91
N LEU A 26 -10.10 -15.53 -0.82
CA LEU A 26 -9.62 -14.14 -0.86
C LEU A 26 -8.17 -14.07 -1.33
N THR A 27 -7.30 -14.93 -0.80
CA THR A 27 -5.88 -14.99 -1.18
C THR A 27 -5.73 -15.24 -2.68
N ARG A 28 -6.44 -16.24 -3.23
CA ARG A 28 -6.41 -16.53 -4.68
C ARG A 28 -6.89 -15.35 -5.52
N ARG A 29 -7.93 -14.65 -5.07
CA ARG A 29 -8.47 -13.49 -5.78
C ARG A 29 -7.50 -12.33 -5.78
N VAL A 30 -6.91 -12.00 -4.64
CA VAL A 30 -5.90 -10.92 -4.50
C VAL A 30 -4.65 -11.25 -5.31
N ASP A 31 -4.17 -12.49 -5.28
CA ASP A 31 -3.03 -12.94 -6.08
C ASP A 31 -3.32 -12.80 -7.60
N ALA A 32 -4.51 -13.15 -8.05
CA ALA A 32 -4.91 -12.97 -9.45
C ALA A 32 -4.92 -11.48 -9.86
N ILE A 33 -5.39 -10.57 -8.99
CA ILE A 33 -5.35 -9.13 -9.22
C ILE A 33 -3.90 -8.64 -9.31
N ALA A 34 -3.06 -9.05 -8.36
CA ALA A 34 -1.65 -8.66 -8.32
C ALA A 34 -0.90 -9.14 -9.58
N ARG A 35 -1.15 -10.36 -10.03
CA ARG A 35 -0.54 -10.92 -11.25
C ARG A 35 -1.00 -10.23 -12.53
N ALA A 36 -2.20 -9.66 -12.55
CA ALA A 36 -2.69 -8.87 -13.67
C ALA A 36 -1.98 -7.50 -13.80
N CYS A 37 -1.20 -7.09 -12.80
CA CYS A 37 -0.42 -5.86 -12.80
C CYS A 37 1.06 -6.19 -13.02
N PRO A 38 1.60 -6.11 -14.24
CA PRO A 38 3.00 -6.43 -14.52
C PRO A 38 3.96 -5.62 -13.66
N GLY A 39 4.92 -6.30 -12.99
CA GLY A 39 5.89 -5.64 -12.12
C GLY A 39 5.41 -5.37 -10.69
N PHE A 40 4.17 -5.67 -10.36
CA PHE A 40 3.66 -5.54 -8.99
C PHE A 40 3.97 -6.82 -8.19
N TYR A 41 5.08 -6.82 -7.47
CA TYR A 41 5.53 -7.96 -6.67
C TYR A 41 5.27 -7.81 -5.18
N PHE A 42 5.04 -6.58 -4.72
CA PHE A 42 4.85 -6.26 -3.31
C PHE A 42 4.15 -4.91 -3.17
N GLY A 43 3.20 -4.84 -2.23
CA GLY A 43 2.48 -3.60 -1.95
C GLY A 43 1.19 -3.84 -1.18
N ARG A 44 0.33 -2.82 -1.16
CA ARG A 44 -0.99 -2.84 -0.54
C ARG A 44 -2.07 -2.52 -1.57
N LEU A 45 -3.14 -3.27 -1.53
CA LEU A 45 -4.35 -3.00 -2.29
C LEU A 45 -5.41 -2.45 -1.32
N ASP A 46 -5.90 -1.26 -1.60
CA ASP A 46 -7.03 -0.70 -0.89
C ASP A 46 -8.31 -1.09 -1.65
N VAL A 47 -9.16 -1.89 -1.01
CA VAL A 47 -10.33 -2.47 -1.64
C VAL A 47 -11.61 -2.12 -0.90
N LYS A 48 -12.71 -2.02 -1.64
CA LYS A 48 -14.06 -1.90 -1.09
C LYS A 48 -14.86 -3.14 -1.44
N VAL A 49 -15.64 -3.61 -0.47
CA VAL A 49 -16.55 -4.77 -0.61
C VAL A 49 -17.91 -4.40 -0.02
N PRO A 50 -19.01 -5.06 -0.47
CA PRO A 50 -20.34 -4.81 0.08
C PRO A 50 -20.48 -5.33 1.52
N ASP A 51 -19.87 -6.49 1.83
CA ASP A 51 -19.97 -7.15 3.13
C ASP A 51 -18.78 -8.10 3.39
N ILE A 52 -18.69 -8.63 4.60
CA ILE A 52 -17.62 -9.52 5.06
C ILE A 52 -17.65 -10.87 4.33
N ASP A 53 -18.82 -11.41 4.00
CA ASP A 53 -18.94 -12.71 3.32
C ASP A 53 -18.43 -12.62 1.88
N SER A 54 -18.71 -11.51 1.19
CA SER A 54 -18.13 -11.20 -0.11
C SER A 54 -16.60 -11.10 -0.04
N LEU A 55 -16.07 -10.42 0.99
CA LEU A 55 -14.62 -10.33 1.23
C LEU A 55 -14.01 -11.72 1.40
N ARG A 56 -14.53 -12.53 2.32
CA ARG A 56 -14.02 -13.87 2.60
C ARG A 56 -14.09 -14.78 1.37
N ALA A 57 -15.14 -14.65 0.57
CA ALA A 57 -15.30 -15.39 -0.68
C ALA A 57 -14.47 -14.85 -1.86
N GLY A 58 -13.76 -13.74 -1.68
CA GLY A 58 -12.98 -13.08 -2.75
C GLY A 58 -13.84 -12.54 -3.87
N ARG A 59 -15.11 -12.20 -3.60
CA ARG A 59 -16.09 -11.70 -4.58
C ARG A 59 -16.35 -10.20 -4.39
N ASP A 60 -16.79 -9.56 -5.46
CA ASP A 60 -17.23 -8.15 -5.47
C ASP A 60 -16.20 -7.16 -4.95
N LEU A 61 -14.90 -7.50 -5.05
CA LEU A 61 -13.81 -6.63 -4.66
C LEU A 61 -13.65 -5.50 -5.68
N LYS A 62 -13.87 -4.27 -5.23
CA LYS A 62 -13.54 -3.08 -6.00
C LYS A 62 -12.20 -2.54 -5.50
N VAL A 63 -11.17 -2.66 -6.33
CA VAL A 63 -9.86 -2.05 -6.06
C VAL A 63 -9.99 -0.54 -6.22
N LEU A 64 -9.66 0.20 -5.17
CA LEU A 64 -9.68 1.66 -5.14
C LEU A 64 -8.29 2.21 -5.43
N GLU A 65 -7.25 1.59 -4.85
CA GLU A 65 -5.88 2.05 -4.94
C GLU A 65 -4.91 0.88 -4.90
N ILE A 66 -3.80 1.02 -5.62
CA ILE A 66 -2.66 0.09 -5.60
C ILE A 66 -1.45 0.87 -5.08
N ASN A 67 -0.99 0.52 -3.90
CA ASN A 67 0.14 1.14 -3.24
C ASN A 67 1.39 0.26 -3.37
N GLY A 68 2.51 0.84 -3.74
CA GLY A 68 3.77 0.13 -3.96
C GLY A 68 4.55 -0.20 -2.69
N LEU A 69 5.85 -0.36 -2.86
CA LEU A 69 6.79 -0.85 -1.85
C LEU A 69 6.81 -0.07 -0.53
N THR A 70 6.58 1.23 -0.58
CA THR A 70 6.62 2.12 0.61
C THR A 70 5.35 2.08 1.45
N SER A 71 4.32 1.34 1.01
CA SER A 71 3.09 1.18 1.77
C SER A 71 3.27 0.15 2.89
N GLU A 72 2.92 0.54 4.10
CA GLU A 72 2.92 -0.36 5.25
C GLU A 72 1.60 -1.12 5.39
N ALA A 73 1.64 -2.24 6.14
CA ALA A 73 0.45 -3.04 6.45
C ALA A 73 -0.46 -2.29 7.43
N ALA A 74 -1.65 -1.91 7.00
CA ALA A 74 -2.56 -1.04 7.76
C ALA A 74 -2.95 -1.59 9.14
N HIS A 75 -2.88 -2.90 9.38
CA HIS A 75 -3.18 -3.51 10.68
C HIS A 75 -2.22 -3.09 11.80
N ILE A 76 -1.04 -2.53 11.50
CA ILE A 76 -0.13 -2.01 12.53
C ILE A 76 -0.72 -0.82 13.29
N TYR A 77 -1.73 -0.17 12.72
CA TYR A 77 -2.43 0.97 13.29
C TYR A 77 -3.65 0.58 14.15
N ASP A 78 -3.93 -0.71 14.29
CA ASP A 78 -4.97 -1.20 15.19
C ASP A 78 -4.61 -0.83 16.64
N PRO A 79 -5.49 -0.12 17.36
CA PRO A 79 -5.23 0.28 18.76
C PRO A 79 -4.96 -0.89 19.71
N ARG A 80 -5.36 -2.11 19.33
CA ARG A 80 -5.10 -3.33 20.09
C ARG A 80 -3.66 -3.81 20.01
N HIS A 81 -2.88 -3.26 19.05
CA HIS A 81 -1.49 -3.64 18.84
C HIS A 81 -0.53 -2.62 19.43
N GLY A 82 0.50 -3.12 20.13
CA GLY A 82 1.56 -2.28 20.68
C GLY A 82 2.69 -1.99 19.65
N LEU A 83 3.54 -1.03 20.00
CA LEU A 83 4.66 -0.58 19.17
C LEU A 83 5.60 -1.72 18.74
N VAL A 84 5.84 -2.71 19.60
CA VAL A 84 6.68 -3.88 19.29
C VAL A 84 6.08 -4.72 18.17
N HIS A 85 4.74 -4.85 18.13
CA HIS A 85 4.04 -5.55 17.06
C HIS A 85 4.22 -4.81 15.72
N ALA A 86 4.00 -3.51 15.71
CA ALA A 86 4.19 -2.66 14.54
C ALA A 86 5.64 -2.77 14.01
N TRP A 87 6.63 -2.63 14.89
CA TRP A 87 8.04 -2.75 14.52
C TRP A 87 8.39 -4.11 13.90
N ARG A 88 7.97 -5.20 14.52
CA ARG A 88 8.19 -6.57 13.99
C ARG A 88 7.53 -6.75 12.62
N THR A 89 6.34 -6.21 12.43
CA THR A 89 5.63 -6.27 11.15
C THR A 89 6.39 -5.52 10.06
N LEU A 90 6.83 -4.30 10.34
CA LEU A 90 7.63 -3.51 9.40
C LEU A 90 8.95 -4.20 9.04
N CYS A 91 9.69 -4.71 10.03
CA CYS A 91 10.93 -5.45 9.76
C CYS A 91 10.69 -6.67 8.85
N ARG A 92 9.59 -7.41 9.06
CA ARG A 92 9.22 -8.55 8.23
C ARG A 92 8.87 -8.12 6.81
N GLN A 93 8.11 -7.04 6.65
CA GLN A 93 7.78 -6.47 5.35
C GLN A 93 9.03 -6.09 4.56
N TRP A 94 9.93 -5.31 5.16
CA TRP A 94 11.17 -4.88 4.51
C TRP A 94 12.07 -6.05 4.16
N ARG A 95 12.16 -7.06 5.02
CA ARG A 95 12.89 -8.30 4.72
C ARG A 95 12.33 -8.98 3.47
N THR A 96 11.00 -9.17 3.39
CA THR A 96 10.34 -9.76 2.22
C THR A 96 10.59 -8.94 0.96
N ALA A 97 10.50 -7.61 1.05
CA ALA A 97 10.76 -6.72 -0.07
C ALA A 97 12.21 -6.84 -0.58
N LEU A 98 13.19 -6.91 0.33
CA LEU A 98 14.59 -7.09 -0.02
C LEU A 98 14.86 -8.47 -0.66
N GLU A 99 14.23 -9.53 -0.17
CA GLU A 99 14.30 -10.86 -0.77
C GLU A 99 13.74 -10.88 -2.20
N ILE A 100 12.63 -10.19 -2.45
CA ILE A 100 12.04 -10.02 -3.79
C ILE A 100 13.00 -9.23 -4.69
N ALA A 101 13.55 -8.13 -4.20
CA ALA A 101 14.50 -7.30 -4.94
C ALA A 101 15.75 -8.10 -5.35
N ASP A 102 16.32 -8.89 -4.44
CA ASP A 102 17.47 -9.74 -4.75
C ASP A 102 17.14 -10.80 -5.82
N ARG A 103 15.97 -11.45 -5.72
CA ARG A 103 15.51 -12.41 -6.75
C ARG A 103 15.33 -11.74 -8.11
N ASN A 104 14.77 -10.56 -8.17
CA ASN A 104 14.58 -9.81 -9.40
C ASN A 104 15.93 -9.41 -10.01
N ARG A 105 16.86 -8.94 -9.19
CA ARG A 105 18.24 -8.64 -9.61
C ARG A 105 18.94 -9.85 -10.22
N ARG A 106 18.82 -11.02 -9.60
CA ARG A 106 19.38 -12.29 -10.12
C ARG A 106 18.74 -12.72 -11.45
N ARG A 107 17.52 -12.29 -11.73
CA ARG A 107 16.81 -12.52 -12.99
C ARG A 107 17.16 -11.48 -14.07
N GLY A 108 18.08 -10.56 -13.79
CA GLY A 108 18.54 -9.55 -14.75
C GLY A 108 17.63 -8.31 -14.83
N VAL A 109 16.69 -8.13 -13.89
CA VAL A 109 15.90 -6.90 -13.83
C VAL A 109 16.85 -5.73 -13.51
N PRO A 110 16.90 -4.67 -14.37
CA PRO A 110 17.81 -3.57 -14.16
C PRO A 110 17.46 -2.80 -12.89
N VAL A 111 18.50 -2.44 -12.14
CA VAL A 111 18.37 -1.59 -10.96
C VAL A 111 18.54 -0.14 -11.37
N THR A 112 17.64 0.74 -10.94
CA THR A 112 17.80 2.18 -11.15
C THR A 112 19.05 2.66 -10.43
N PRO A 113 20.03 3.29 -11.12
CA PRO A 113 21.22 3.82 -10.46
C PRO A 113 20.85 4.89 -9.42
N LEU A 114 21.63 4.97 -8.34
CA LEU A 114 21.32 5.85 -7.21
C LEU A 114 21.19 7.34 -7.62
N ARG A 115 22.06 7.82 -8.51
CA ARG A 115 22.03 9.23 -8.93
C ARG A 115 20.74 9.63 -9.66
N PRO A 116 20.27 8.93 -10.72
CA PRO A 116 18.95 9.17 -11.30
C PRO A 116 17.83 9.05 -10.27
N PHE A 117 17.82 8.01 -9.43
CA PHE A 117 16.82 7.82 -8.41
C PHE A 117 16.71 9.03 -7.46
N LEU A 118 17.83 9.52 -6.93
CA LEU A 118 17.84 10.68 -6.02
C LEU A 118 17.37 11.95 -6.74
N ARG A 119 17.80 12.17 -7.99
CA ARG A 119 17.36 13.32 -8.78
C ARG A 119 15.84 13.31 -8.97
N ASP A 120 15.30 12.19 -9.45
CA ASP A 120 13.87 12.05 -9.75
C ASP A 120 13.01 12.16 -8.47
N SER A 121 13.51 11.60 -7.35
CA SER A 121 12.87 11.74 -6.03
C SER A 121 12.84 13.18 -5.55
N LEU A 122 13.93 13.92 -5.69
CA LEU A 122 13.99 15.35 -5.32
C LEU A 122 13.08 16.21 -6.21
N GLU A 123 13.00 15.90 -7.50
CA GLU A 123 12.08 16.59 -8.42
C GLU A 123 10.62 16.32 -8.05
N ALA A 124 10.26 15.08 -7.72
CA ALA A 124 8.91 14.73 -7.26
C ALA A 124 8.53 15.49 -5.98
N LEU A 125 9.42 15.54 -4.98
CA LEU A 125 9.21 16.31 -3.75
C LEU A 125 9.04 17.82 -4.00
N ARG A 126 9.80 18.38 -4.95
CA ARG A 126 9.68 19.81 -5.33
C ARG A 126 8.32 20.10 -6.00
N ARG A 127 7.84 19.20 -6.87
CA ARG A 127 6.52 19.33 -7.52
C ARG A 127 5.41 19.30 -6.47
N GLN A 128 5.43 18.31 -5.59
CA GLN A 128 4.43 18.18 -4.51
C GLN A 128 4.37 19.42 -3.62
N ARG A 129 5.52 20.00 -3.25
CA ARG A 129 5.56 21.25 -2.46
C ARG A 129 4.97 22.46 -3.22
N ARG A 130 5.18 22.54 -4.53
CA ARG A 130 4.59 23.61 -5.35
C ARG A 130 3.08 23.51 -5.44
N GLU A 131 2.55 22.31 -5.65
CA GLU A 131 1.12 22.03 -5.71
C GLU A 131 0.44 22.33 -4.36
N SER A 132 1.04 21.89 -3.25
CA SER A 132 0.54 22.18 -1.90
C SER A 132 0.56 23.68 -1.57
N GLY A 133 1.56 24.42 -2.06
CA GLY A 133 1.65 25.87 -1.89
C GLY A 133 0.60 26.64 -2.72
N GLN A 134 0.26 26.15 -3.92
CA GLN A 134 -0.78 26.76 -4.76
C GLN A 134 -2.19 26.56 -4.19
N LEU A 135 -2.48 25.38 -3.63
CA LEU A 135 -3.75 25.09 -2.96
C LEU A 135 -3.96 25.96 -1.71
N SER A 136 -2.90 26.26 -0.97
CA SER A 136 -2.96 27.17 0.20
C SER A 136 -3.21 28.63 -0.18
N LEU A 137 -2.83 29.07 -1.37
CA LEU A 137 -3.06 30.45 -1.85
C LEU A 137 -4.43 30.62 -2.51
N ALA A 138 -5.01 29.58 -3.06
CA ALA A 138 -6.33 29.60 -3.71
C ALA A 138 -7.51 29.48 -2.71
N GLY A 139 -7.23 29.14 -1.46
CA GLY A 139 -8.21 29.02 -0.36
C GLY A 139 -8.31 30.24 0.56
N ARG A 140 -7.69 31.36 0.17
CA ARG A 140 -7.85 32.69 0.81
C ARG A 140 -8.60 33.62 -0.14
#